data_2a3f35f9e77d58025086cba36f8f7863
#
_entry.id   2a3f35f9e77d58025086cba36f8f7863
#
_cell.length_a   1.000
_cell.length_b   1.000
_cell.length_c   1.000
_cell.angle_alpha   90.00
_cell.angle_beta   90.00
_cell.angle_gamma   90.00
#
_symmetry.space_group_name_H-M   'P 1'
#
loop_
_entity.id
_entity.type
_entity.pdbx_description
1 polymer ?
#
loop_
_entity_poly.entity_id
_entity_poly.type
_entity_poly.pdbx_seq_one_letter_code
_entity_poly.pdbx_strand_id
1 'polypeptide(L)'
;MLASSGDRKQAEPSNGMENLRVLHPVDLDQVAAVYYDAVISQAKGLYSQAQIAAWANHAHTSNAVREALHRGYGLASCAANNQNTIEAFGVLDPPQRLSLLYCRGRASRQGRGRLILQALESHAWQQGCRQLHTEASQLSKPLLLHLGWQIDAEEKVIFAGESFQRWRMIKDLSEQNEMGRDG
;
A
#
# COMPACT_ATOMS: atom_id res chain seq x y z
N MET A 1 -7.45 6.73 -56.54
CA MET A 1 -6.72 7.34 -55.42
C MET A 1 -7.70 7.66 -54.32
N LEU A 2 -7.77 6.85 -53.32
CA LEU A 2 -8.56 7.12 -52.13
C LEU A 2 -7.68 6.77 -50.94
N ALA A 3 -7.29 7.78 -50.15
CA ALA A 3 -6.48 7.65 -48.97
C ALA A 3 -7.34 7.10 -47.81
N SER A 4 -6.91 5.99 -47.26
CA SER A 4 -7.50 5.40 -46.06
C SER A 4 -7.02 6.17 -44.84
N SER A 5 -7.92 6.87 -44.17
CA SER A 5 -7.70 7.51 -42.88
C SER A 5 -7.66 6.43 -41.79
N GLY A 6 -6.49 6.17 -41.26
CA GLY A 6 -6.33 5.29 -40.11
C GLY A 6 -6.82 5.99 -38.85
N ASP A 7 -7.92 5.53 -38.29
CA ASP A 7 -8.41 5.89 -36.98
C ASP A 7 -7.39 5.41 -35.92
N ARG A 8 -6.59 6.33 -35.38
CA ARG A 8 -5.86 6.13 -34.15
C ARG A 8 -6.86 6.22 -32.98
N LYS A 9 -7.35 5.08 -32.57
CA LYS A 9 -8.01 4.95 -31.27
C LYS A 9 -7.03 5.42 -30.19
N GLN A 10 -7.25 6.64 -29.71
CA GLN A 10 -6.60 7.12 -28.49
C GLN A 10 -7.10 6.24 -27.35
N ALA A 11 -6.20 5.49 -26.72
CA ALA A 11 -6.49 4.80 -25.48
C ALA A 11 -6.74 5.88 -24.40
N GLU A 12 -7.97 5.99 -23.94
CA GLU A 12 -8.31 6.81 -22.78
C GLU A 12 -7.50 6.32 -21.58
N PRO A 13 -6.98 7.22 -20.71
CA PRO A 13 -6.32 6.81 -19.50
C PRO A 13 -7.36 6.12 -18.62
N SER A 14 -7.23 4.80 -18.44
CA SER A 14 -8.06 4.02 -17.54
C SER A 14 -7.97 4.64 -16.14
N ASN A 15 -9.10 5.09 -15.62
CA ASN A 15 -9.21 5.69 -14.30
C ASN A 15 -8.75 4.62 -13.28
N GLY A 16 -7.60 4.84 -12.63
CA GLY A 16 -6.93 3.83 -11.78
C GLY A 16 -7.79 3.27 -10.64
N MET A 17 -8.96 3.87 -10.36
CA MET A 17 -9.93 3.41 -9.37
C MET A 17 -10.70 2.13 -9.80
N GLU A 18 -10.78 1.83 -11.09
CA GLU A 18 -11.54 0.66 -11.59
C GLU A 18 -10.98 -0.69 -11.16
N ASN A 19 -9.72 -0.73 -10.68
CA ASN A 19 -9.04 -1.95 -10.28
C ASN A 19 -8.88 -2.10 -8.75
N LEU A 20 -9.53 -1.25 -7.95
CA LEU A 20 -9.56 -1.40 -6.49
C LEU A 20 -10.76 -2.25 -6.07
N ARG A 21 -10.50 -3.17 -5.13
CA ARG A 21 -11.56 -3.90 -4.42
C ARG A 21 -11.23 -4.06 -2.94
N VAL A 22 -12.27 -4.30 -2.15
CA VAL A 22 -12.10 -4.63 -0.73
C VAL A 22 -11.42 -5.99 -0.60
N LEU A 23 -10.51 -6.09 0.36
CA LEU A 23 -9.88 -7.35 0.77
C LEU A 23 -10.83 -8.14 1.67
N HIS A 24 -10.77 -9.45 1.51
CA HIS A 24 -11.50 -10.41 2.33
C HIS A 24 -10.53 -11.45 2.94
N PRO A 25 -10.89 -12.14 4.03
CA PRO A 25 -10.05 -13.17 4.63
C PRO A 25 -9.61 -14.29 3.66
N VAL A 26 -10.39 -14.58 2.64
CA VAL A 26 -10.07 -15.56 1.58
C VAL A 26 -8.87 -15.12 0.72
N ASP A 27 -8.50 -13.83 0.72
CA ASP A 27 -7.36 -13.31 -0.02
C ASP A 27 -6.00 -13.55 0.68
N LEU A 28 -5.99 -14.16 1.87
CA LEU A 28 -4.81 -14.30 2.72
C LEU A 28 -3.58 -14.81 1.97
N ASP A 29 -3.72 -15.87 1.17
CA ASP A 29 -2.59 -16.47 0.46
C ASP A 29 -2.00 -15.52 -0.59
N GLN A 30 -2.85 -14.79 -1.31
CA GLN A 30 -2.40 -13.80 -2.27
C GLN A 30 -1.74 -12.60 -1.58
N VAL A 31 -2.33 -12.12 -0.47
CA VAL A 31 -1.78 -11.02 0.32
C VAL A 31 -0.40 -11.38 0.88
N ALA A 32 -0.25 -12.58 1.45
CA ALA A 32 1.05 -13.08 1.92
C ALA A 32 2.07 -13.19 0.79
N ALA A 33 1.66 -13.65 -0.39
CA ALA A 33 2.52 -13.73 -1.57
C ALA A 33 2.94 -12.34 -2.10
N VAL A 34 2.05 -11.34 -2.07
CA VAL A 34 2.38 -9.95 -2.42
C VAL A 34 3.36 -9.35 -1.42
N TYR A 35 3.10 -9.56 -0.12
CA TYR A 35 4.00 -9.11 0.95
C TYR A 35 5.41 -9.68 0.76
N TYR A 36 5.53 -11.00 0.61
CA TYR A 36 6.81 -11.68 0.39
C TYR A 36 7.55 -11.14 -0.85
N ASP A 37 6.86 -11.09 -1.99
CA ASP A 37 7.42 -10.57 -3.25
C ASP A 37 7.91 -9.13 -3.12
N ALA A 38 7.13 -8.26 -2.49
CA ALA A 38 7.48 -6.85 -2.30
C ALA A 38 8.80 -6.69 -1.52
N VAL A 39 8.98 -7.46 -0.45
CA VAL A 39 10.20 -7.40 0.37
C VAL A 39 11.39 -7.94 -0.42
N ILE A 40 11.26 -9.14 -0.99
CA ILE A 40 12.37 -9.78 -1.72
C ILE A 40 12.82 -8.96 -2.93
N SER A 41 11.88 -8.36 -3.66
CA SER A 41 12.19 -7.62 -4.90
C SER A 41 12.71 -6.20 -4.66
N GLN A 42 12.26 -5.52 -3.58
CA GLN A 42 12.48 -4.08 -3.43
C GLN A 42 13.40 -3.70 -2.26
N ALA A 43 13.65 -4.61 -1.29
CA ALA A 43 14.47 -4.29 -0.12
C ALA A 43 15.98 -4.41 -0.36
N LYS A 44 16.41 -4.94 -1.50
CA LYS A 44 17.84 -5.08 -1.86
C LYS A 44 18.51 -3.71 -1.90
N GLY A 45 19.70 -3.63 -1.28
CA GLY A 45 20.47 -2.39 -1.18
C GLY A 45 20.05 -1.46 -0.04
N LEU A 46 18.87 -1.69 0.57
CA LEU A 46 18.41 -0.94 1.74
C LEU A 46 18.58 -1.74 3.04
N TYR A 47 18.54 -3.06 2.94
CA TYR A 47 18.59 -3.98 4.08
C TYR A 47 19.57 -5.12 3.84
N SER A 48 20.11 -5.71 4.91
CA SER A 48 20.93 -6.91 4.85
C SER A 48 20.12 -8.13 4.37
N GLN A 49 20.81 -9.18 3.92
CA GLN A 49 20.16 -10.44 3.54
C GLN A 49 19.38 -11.07 4.71
N ALA A 50 19.92 -11.01 5.93
CA ALA A 50 19.26 -11.52 7.13
C ALA A 50 17.96 -10.76 7.42
N GLN A 51 18.00 -9.42 7.36
CA GLN A 51 16.82 -8.58 7.51
C GLN A 51 15.76 -8.86 6.45
N ILE A 52 16.16 -8.97 5.17
CA ILE A 52 15.24 -9.27 4.05
C ILE A 52 14.59 -10.63 4.27
N ALA A 53 15.36 -11.67 4.61
CA ALA A 53 14.83 -13.00 4.86
C ALA A 53 13.86 -13.04 6.04
N ALA A 54 14.23 -12.44 7.16
CA ALA A 54 13.40 -12.35 8.36
C ALA A 54 12.08 -11.62 8.07
N TRP A 55 12.16 -10.48 7.39
CA TRP A 55 10.99 -9.67 7.04
C TRP A 55 10.08 -10.39 6.04
N ALA A 56 10.62 -10.92 4.93
CA ALA A 56 9.82 -11.62 3.92
C ALA A 56 9.09 -12.85 4.51
N ASN A 57 9.80 -13.67 5.31
CA ASN A 57 9.22 -14.86 5.92
C ASN A 57 8.13 -14.54 6.94
N HIS A 58 8.15 -13.37 7.54
CA HIS A 58 7.12 -12.94 8.50
C HIS A 58 5.70 -12.99 7.91
N ALA A 59 5.55 -12.78 6.61
CA ALA A 59 4.27 -12.91 5.90
C ALA A 59 3.62 -14.29 6.10
N HIS A 60 4.43 -15.34 6.22
CA HIS A 60 3.97 -16.73 6.30
C HIS A 60 4.07 -17.32 7.72
N THR A 61 4.95 -16.79 8.56
CA THR A 61 5.21 -17.33 9.90
C THR A 61 4.44 -16.64 11.02
N SER A 62 3.92 -15.45 10.75
CA SER A 62 3.19 -14.62 11.72
C SER A 62 1.69 -14.63 11.43
N ASN A 63 0.89 -14.52 12.48
CA ASN A 63 -0.56 -14.31 12.36
C ASN A 63 -0.94 -12.86 12.04
N ALA A 64 0.02 -11.92 12.04
CA ALA A 64 -0.26 -10.48 11.94
C ALA A 64 -1.04 -10.12 10.65
N VAL A 65 -0.67 -10.70 9.50
CA VAL A 65 -1.38 -10.48 8.22
C VAL A 65 -2.80 -11.02 8.29
N ARG A 66 -2.98 -12.24 8.80
CA ARG A 66 -4.29 -12.87 8.98
C ARG A 66 -5.19 -12.04 9.89
N GLU A 67 -4.67 -11.61 11.03
CA GLU A 67 -5.39 -10.81 12.00
C GLU A 67 -5.80 -9.45 11.42
N ALA A 68 -4.89 -8.77 10.72
CA ALA A 68 -5.19 -7.51 10.05
C ALA A 68 -6.30 -7.65 9.00
N LEU A 69 -6.31 -8.74 8.21
CA LEU A 69 -7.38 -9.03 7.24
C LEU A 69 -8.74 -9.33 7.92
N HIS A 70 -8.73 -9.94 9.10
CA HIS A 70 -9.97 -10.26 9.81
C HIS A 70 -10.57 -9.07 10.56
N ARG A 71 -9.74 -8.19 11.12
CA ARG A 71 -10.18 -7.07 11.96
C ARG A 71 -10.24 -5.75 11.22
N GLY A 72 -9.35 -5.59 10.24
CA GLY A 72 -9.11 -4.32 9.60
C GLY A 72 -9.98 -4.09 8.35
N TYR A 73 -9.86 -2.89 7.81
CA TYR A 73 -10.37 -2.54 6.48
C TYR A 73 -9.21 -2.53 5.48
N GLY A 74 -9.30 -3.35 4.46
CA GLY A 74 -8.25 -3.50 3.46
C GLY A 74 -8.73 -3.29 2.04
N LEU A 75 -7.84 -2.76 1.19
CA LEU A 75 -8.03 -2.60 -0.24
C LEU A 75 -6.93 -3.31 -1.03
N ALA A 76 -7.32 -3.95 -2.12
CA ALA A 76 -6.44 -4.52 -3.12
C ALA A 76 -6.49 -3.73 -4.42
N SER A 77 -5.33 -3.52 -5.05
CA SER A 77 -5.21 -3.12 -6.46
C SER A 77 -4.88 -4.36 -7.28
N CYS A 78 -5.76 -4.70 -8.20
CA CYS A 78 -5.67 -5.91 -9.00
C CYS A 78 -5.03 -5.67 -10.37
N ALA A 79 -4.63 -6.75 -11.05
CA ALA A 79 -4.13 -6.69 -12.41
C ALA A 79 -5.23 -6.23 -13.39
N ALA A 80 -4.86 -5.43 -14.40
CA ALA A 80 -5.82 -4.86 -15.35
C ALA A 80 -6.60 -5.93 -16.12
N ASN A 81 -5.97 -7.07 -16.39
CA ASN A 81 -6.56 -8.18 -17.15
C ASN A 81 -7.19 -9.27 -16.28
N ASN A 82 -7.05 -9.18 -14.95
CA ASN A 82 -7.57 -10.17 -14.02
C ASN A 82 -7.79 -9.57 -12.62
N GLN A 83 -9.02 -9.20 -12.31
CA GLN A 83 -9.40 -8.63 -11.02
C GLN A 83 -9.22 -9.60 -9.83
N ASN A 84 -8.96 -10.87 -10.09
CA ASN A 84 -8.64 -11.84 -9.05
C ASN A 84 -7.15 -11.90 -8.69
N THR A 85 -6.27 -11.23 -9.47
CA THR A 85 -4.83 -11.21 -9.22
C THR A 85 -4.45 -9.94 -8.48
N ILE A 86 -4.08 -10.05 -7.21
CA ILE A 86 -3.65 -8.92 -6.38
C ILE A 86 -2.22 -8.55 -6.72
N GLU A 87 -1.99 -7.28 -7.08
CA GLU A 87 -0.69 -6.70 -7.37
C GLU A 87 -0.17 -5.80 -6.25
N ALA A 88 -1.08 -5.16 -5.53
CA ALA A 88 -0.76 -4.36 -4.35
C ALA A 88 -1.92 -4.37 -3.37
N PHE A 89 -1.64 -4.12 -2.09
CA PHE A 89 -2.67 -4.02 -1.07
C PHE A 89 -2.25 -3.09 0.06
N GLY A 90 -3.24 -2.61 0.81
CA GLY A 90 -3.07 -1.89 2.06
C GLY A 90 -4.19 -2.20 3.05
N VAL A 91 -3.89 -2.09 4.35
CA VAL A 91 -4.85 -2.40 5.43
C VAL A 91 -4.74 -1.37 6.55
N LEU A 92 -5.89 -0.90 7.01
CA LEU A 92 -6.06 -0.16 8.26
C LEU A 92 -6.45 -1.15 9.36
N ASP A 93 -5.62 -1.28 10.41
CA ASP A 93 -5.93 -2.09 11.61
C ASP A 93 -5.08 -1.60 12.80
N PRO A 94 -5.68 -0.99 13.81
CA PRO A 94 -7.05 -0.47 13.92
C PRO A 94 -7.34 0.67 12.93
N PRO A 95 -8.58 1.21 12.85
CA PRO A 95 -9.00 2.14 11.79
C PRO A 95 -8.12 3.38 11.58
N GLN A 96 -7.42 3.84 12.62
CA GLN A 96 -6.51 4.99 12.57
C GLN A 96 -5.05 4.61 12.23
N ARG A 97 -4.74 3.34 11.99
CA ARG A 97 -3.38 2.88 11.71
C ARG A 97 -3.28 2.19 10.35
N LEU A 98 -2.41 2.71 9.50
CA LEU A 98 -1.97 2.00 8.30
C LEU A 98 -0.99 0.89 8.74
N SER A 99 -1.49 -0.32 8.85
CA SER A 99 -0.72 -1.48 9.35
C SER A 99 0.07 -2.18 8.27
N LEU A 100 -0.46 -2.23 7.04
CA LEU A 100 0.17 -2.90 5.91
C LEU A 100 0.00 -2.04 4.64
N LEU A 101 1.09 -1.95 3.84
CA LEU A 101 1.06 -1.37 2.49
C LEU A 101 2.18 -2.01 1.67
N TYR A 102 1.82 -2.86 0.71
CA TYR A 102 2.75 -3.63 -0.09
C TYR A 102 2.34 -3.66 -1.57
N CYS A 103 3.34 -3.67 -2.45
CA CYS A 103 3.15 -3.78 -3.89
C CYS A 103 4.19 -4.74 -4.47
N ARG A 104 3.79 -5.66 -5.35
CA ARG A 104 4.72 -6.56 -6.05
C ARG A 104 5.77 -5.77 -6.80
N GLY A 105 7.00 -6.29 -6.86
CA GLY A 105 8.10 -5.63 -7.57
C GLY A 105 7.74 -5.28 -9.02
N ARG A 106 7.14 -6.22 -9.75
CA ARG A 106 6.71 -6.03 -11.15
C ARG A 106 5.63 -4.96 -11.35
N ALA A 107 4.87 -4.67 -10.31
CA ALA A 107 3.76 -3.72 -10.33
C ALA A 107 4.10 -2.41 -9.59
N SER A 108 5.33 -2.29 -9.09
CA SER A 108 5.79 -1.10 -8.39
C SER A 108 5.98 0.10 -9.33
N ARG A 109 5.99 1.30 -8.76
CA ARG A 109 6.14 2.59 -9.49
C ARG A 109 5.07 2.86 -10.56
N GLN A 110 3.93 2.17 -10.50
CA GLN A 110 2.76 2.37 -11.37
C GLN A 110 1.63 3.14 -10.66
N GLY A 111 1.92 3.81 -9.54
CA GLY A 111 0.94 4.57 -8.78
C GLY A 111 0.02 3.75 -7.87
N ARG A 112 0.10 2.41 -7.84
CA ARG A 112 -0.80 1.54 -7.09
C ARG A 112 -0.80 1.81 -5.59
N GLY A 113 0.39 1.95 -4.98
CA GLY A 113 0.52 2.28 -3.56
C GLY A 113 -0.11 3.62 -3.20
N ARG A 114 0.09 4.65 -4.05
CA ARG A 114 -0.57 5.96 -3.91
C ARG A 114 -2.08 5.84 -3.96
N LEU A 115 -2.60 5.12 -4.95
CA LEU A 115 -4.04 4.94 -5.14
C LEU A 115 -4.70 4.26 -3.95
N ILE A 116 -4.11 3.16 -3.45
CA ILE A 116 -4.58 2.44 -2.27
C ILE A 116 -4.56 3.37 -1.05
N LEU A 117 -3.45 4.07 -0.82
CA LEU A 117 -3.29 4.93 0.35
C LEU A 117 -4.32 6.05 0.36
N GLN A 118 -4.53 6.74 -0.76
CA GLN A 118 -5.55 7.78 -0.87
C GLN A 118 -6.97 7.26 -0.63
N ALA A 119 -7.29 6.07 -1.12
CA ALA A 119 -8.59 5.44 -0.86
C ALA A 119 -8.77 5.03 0.61
N LEU A 120 -7.71 4.53 1.26
CA LEU A 120 -7.72 4.22 2.70
C LEU A 120 -7.83 5.48 3.56
N GLU A 121 -7.14 6.56 3.20
CA GLU A 121 -7.25 7.86 3.87
C GLU A 121 -8.69 8.41 3.77
N SER A 122 -9.29 8.34 2.59
CA SER A 122 -10.69 8.74 2.37
C SER A 122 -11.66 7.89 3.20
N HIS A 123 -11.45 6.58 3.25
CA HIS A 123 -12.26 5.69 4.08
C HIS A 123 -12.14 6.05 5.57
N ALA A 124 -10.92 6.21 6.08
CA ALA A 124 -10.68 6.57 7.47
C ALA A 124 -11.36 7.90 7.83
N TRP A 125 -11.27 8.90 6.96
CA TRP A 125 -11.97 10.17 7.12
C TRP A 125 -13.49 10.00 7.23
N GLN A 126 -14.09 9.21 6.33
CA GLN A 126 -15.53 8.90 6.34
C GLN A 126 -15.95 8.18 7.62
N GLN A 127 -15.06 7.38 8.23
CA GLN A 127 -15.27 6.72 9.52
C GLN A 127 -15.02 7.65 10.73
N GLY A 128 -14.76 8.94 10.51
CA GLY A 128 -14.54 9.92 11.55
C GLY A 128 -13.12 10.04 12.06
N CYS A 129 -12.16 9.31 11.50
CA CYS A 129 -10.74 9.48 11.83
C CYS A 129 -10.25 10.85 11.34
N ARG A 130 -9.51 11.56 12.18
CA ARG A 130 -8.92 12.85 11.85
C ARG A 130 -7.43 12.79 11.60
N GLN A 131 -6.80 11.73 12.08
CA GLN A 131 -5.39 11.49 11.93
C GLN A 131 -5.13 10.00 11.71
N LEU A 132 -4.20 9.68 10.84
CA LEU A 132 -3.63 8.34 10.67
C LEU A 132 -2.20 8.30 11.21
N HIS A 133 -1.77 7.11 11.62
CA HIS A 133 -0.38 6.81 11.97
C HIS A 133 0.10 5.51 11.32
N THR A 134 1.41 5.36 11.22
CA THR A 134 2.05 4.14 10.71
C THR A 134 3.49 4.03 11.21
N GLU A 135 4.06 2.83 11.14
CA GLU A 135 5.49 2.57 11.31
C GLU A 135 6.11 2.29 9.93
N ALA A 136 6.70 3.33 9.35
CA ALA A 136 7.25 3.27 8.00
C ALA A 136 8.63 2.59 7.96
N SER A 137 8.82 1.76 6.95
CA SER A 137 10.13 1.21 6.56
C SER A 137 10.91 2.18 5.68
N GLN A 138 12.18 1.89 5.39
CA GLN A 138 12.94 2.63 4.37
C GLN A 138 12.28 2.57 2.98
N LEU A 139 11.52 1.50 2.70
CA LEU A 139 10.80 1.35 1.42
C LEU A 139 9.57 2.26 1.33
N SER A 140 8.77 2.32 2.39
CA SER A 140 7.48 3.05 2.38
C SER A 140 7.65 4.54 2.71
N LYS A 141 8.65 4.92 3.51
CA LYS A 141 8.87 6.30 3.94
C LYS A 141 8.87 7.33 2.79
N PRO A 142 9.58 7.12 1.66
CA PRO A 142 9.58 8.12 0.58
C PRO A 142 8.20 8.36 -0.02
N LEU A 143 7.38 7.32 -0.20
CA LEU A 143 6.01 7.44 -0.69
C LEU A 143 5.14 8.23 0.30
N LEU A 144 5.23 7.88 1.58
CA LEU A 144 4.45 8.53 2.63
C LEU A 144 4.79 10.02 2.74
N LEU A 145 6.08 10.38 2.76
CA LEU A 145 6.52 11.79 2.74
C LEU A 145 5.97 12.54 1.52
N HIS A 146 6.05 11.94 0.34
CA HIS A 146 5.52 12.53 -0.90
C HIS A 146 3.99 12.76 -0.84
N LEU A 147 3.27 11.97 -0.04
CA LEU A 147 1.83 12.08 0.15
C LEU A 147 1.44 12.88 1.41
N GLY A 148 2.37 13.65 1.97
CA GLY A 148 2.09 14.58 3.05
C GLY A 148 2.10 13.99 4.46
N TRP A 149 2.58 12.75 4.62
CA TRP A 149 2.83 12.19 5.95
C TRP A 149 4.07 12.84 6.58
N GLN A 150 4.06 13.01 7.89
CA GLN A 150 5.13 13.62 8.65
C GLN A 150 5.79 12.60 9.57
N ILE A 151 7.11 12.73 9.76
CA ILE A 151 7.85 11.92 10.71
C ILE A 151 7.58 12.46 12.12
N ASP A 152 7.03 11.59 12.99
CA ASP A 152 6.85 11.85 14.41
C ASP A 152 8.09 11.45 15.22
N ALA A 153 8.64 10.26 14.93
CA ALA A 153 9.85 9.77 15.59
C ALA A 153 10.61 8.74 14.74
N GLU A 154 11.90 8.61 15.01
CA GLU A 154 12.71 7.48 14.54
C GLU A 154 12.89 6.48 15.68
N GLU A 155 12.87 5.21 15.34
CA GLU A 155 13.07 4.14 16.32
C GLU A 155 13.81 2.94 15.73
N LYS A 156 14.54 2.24 16.59
CA LYS A 156 15.10 0.92 16.30
C LYS A 156 14.27 -0.13 17.02
N VAL A 157 13.89 -1.17 16.30
CA VAL A 157 13.10 -2.27 16.85
C VAL A 157 13.69 -3.60 16.47
N ILE A 158 13.45 -4.61 17.31
CA ILE A 158 13.69 -5.99 16.91
C ILE A 158 12.41 -6.52 16.30
N PHE A 159 12.50 -6.93 15.03
CA PHE A 159 11.39 -7.50 14.28
C PHE A 159 11.85 -8.79 13.62
N ALA A 160 11.10 -9.87 13.86
CA ALA A 160 11.44 -11.21 13.36
C ALA A 160 12.90 -11.65 13.69
N GLY A 161 13.43 -11.24 14.85
CA GLY A 161 14.79 -11.55 15.30
C GLY A 161 15.89 -10.62 14.80
N GLU A 162 15.60 -9.70 13.91
CA GLU A 162 16.57 -8.76 13.34
C GLU A 162 16.28 -7.31 13.79
N SER A 163 17.33 -6.48 13.84
CA SER A 163 17.20 -5.05 14.18
C SER A 163 16.83 -4.25 12.95
N PHE A 164 15.78 -3.44 13.06
CA PHE A 164 15.32 -2.56 11.97
C PHE A 164 15.22 -1.12 12.45
N GLN A 165 15.64 -0.20 11.58
CA GLN A 165 15.29 1.22 11.65
C GLN A 165 13.92 1.40 11.03
N ARG A 166 13.02 2.11 11.71
CA ARG A 166 11.71 2.51 11.19
C ARG A 166 11.34 3.90 11.66
N TRP A 167 10.31 4.49 11.07
CA TRP A 167 9.84 5.82 11.39
C TRP A 167 8.37 5.75 11.76
N ARG A 168 8.03 6.22 12.97
CA ARG A 168 6.65 6.55 13.25
C ARG A 168 6.26 7.76 12.42
N MET A 169 5.18 7.66 11.68
CA MET A 169 4.69 8.73 10.84
C MET A 169 3.21 8.96 11.09
N ILE A 170 2.81 10.21 10.97
CA ILE A 170 1.43 10.67 11.14
C ILE A 170 0.96 11.44 9.92
N LYS A 171 -0.34 11.46 9.70
CA LYS A 171 -0.98 12.31 8.71
C LYS A 171 -2.30 12.83 9.23
N ASP A 172 -2.48 14.15 9.24
CA ASP A 172 -3.76 14.79 9.46
C ASP A 172 -4.62 14.69 8.20
N LEU A 173 -5.85 14.22 8.37
CA LEU A 173 -6.80 14.04 7.27
C LEU A 173 -7.67 15.28 7.05
N SER A 174 -7.69 16.23 7.97
CA SER A 174 -8.49 17.44 7.93
C SER A 174 -8.15 18.37 6.75
N GLU A 175 -6.89 18.36 6.30
CA GLU A 175 -6.42 19.25 5.23
C GLU A 175 -6.91 18.87 3.82
N GLN A 176 -7.41 17.65 3.61
CA GLN A 176 -7.83 17.18 2.29
C GLN A 176 -9.22 17.66 1.85
N ASN A 177 -10.06 18.16 2.76
CA ASN A 177 -11.44 18.56 2.46
C ASN A 177 -11.61 20.05 2.15
N GLU A 178 -10.60 20.90 2.37
CA GLU A 178 -10.69 22.32 2.05
C GLU A 178 -10.42 22.62 0.57
N MET A 179 -9.61 21.79 -0.11
CA MET A 179 -9.35 21.98 -1.55
C MET A 179 -10.43 21.47 -2.49
N GLY A 180 -11.45 20.78 -1.99
CA GLY A 180 -12.56 20.24 -2.80
C GLY A 180 -13.88 21.07 -2.74
N ARG A 181 -13.90 22.20 -2.01
CA ARG A 181 -15.12 23.02 -1.83
C ARG A 181 -15.13 24.32 -2.63
N ASP A 182 -14.04 24.69 -3.28
CA ASP A 182 -13.95 25.91 -4.11
C ASP A 182 -13.81 25.53 -5.60
N GLY A 183 -14.79 24.81 -6.13
CA GLY A 183 -14.86 24.49 -7.56
C GLY A 183 -16.29 24.37 -8.02
#